data_eb019b114ade04d01971cfdeae14652d
#
_entry.id   eb019b114ade04d01971cfdeae14652d
#
_cell.length_a   1.000
_cell.length_b   1.000
_cell.length_c   1.000
_cell.angle_alpha   90.00
_cell.angle_beta   90.00
_cell.angle_gamma   90.00
#
_symmetry.space_group_name_H-M   'P 1'
#
loop_
_entity.id
_entity.type
_entity.pdbx_description
1 polymer ?
#
loop_
_entity_poly.entity_id
_entity_poly.type
_entity_poly.pdbx_seq_one_letter_code
_entity_poly.pdbx_strand_id
1 'polypeptide(L)'
;FDEDGRIDIINANDTVQNLLFHNQGDGVFSEVGAIAGVAFDPSGNARGAMGIDTARFRDNDSIGIAIGNFANEMTALYVSHGDQMQFMDEAISTGLGPNTRLELTFGVFYFDFDLDGRLDLFAANGHLEEDINRVQPSQHYAQPPQMFWNCGSAHDTEFVPVKLENVGNDLFAPMVGRGAAFADIDADGDLDVLILGSGQSPRLLRNDQQLGHHW
;
A
#
# COMPACT_ATOMS: atom_id res chain seq x y z
N PHE A 1 4.79 15.22 -8.59
CA PHE A 1 3.36 14.86 -8.79
C PHE A 1 2.75 15.59 -10.00
N ASP A 2 3.26 16.72 -10.41
CA ASP A 2 2.82 17.53 -11.56
C ASP A 2 3.77 17.47 -12.76
N GLU A 3 4.77 16.61 -12.73
CA GLU A 3 5.75 16.34 -13.80
C GLU A 3 6.66 17.54 -14.17
N ASP A 4 6.73 18.54 -13.33
CA ASP A 4 7.56 19.73 -13.57
C ASP A 4 9.06 19.48 -13.33
N GLY A 5 9.45 18.26 -12.96
CA GLY A 5 10.83 17.82 -12.69
C GLY A 5 11.35 18.19 -11.30
N ARG A 6 10.52 18.73 -10.43
CA ARG A 6 10.83 19.01 -9.02
C ARG A 6 10.24 17.91 -8.12
N ILE A 7 10.87 17.69 -6.98
CA ILE A 7 10.38 16.70 -6.01
C ILE A 7 9.35 17.37 -5.10
N ASP A 8 8.12 16.87 -5.11
CA ASP A 8 7.08 17.16 -4.15
C ASP A 8 7.15 16.21 -2.96
N ILE A 9 6.48 16.56 -1.85
CA ILE A 9 6.49 15.76 -0.63
C ILE A 9 5.05 15.46 -0.21
N ILE A 10 4.73 14.18 -0.02
CA ILE A 10 3.50 13.77 0.65
C ILE A 10 3.80 13.21 2.03
N ASN A 11 2.99 13.59 3.02
CA ASN A 11 3.08 13.11 4.38
C ASN A 11 1.74 12.53 4.83
N ALA A 12 1.73 11.23 5.12
CA ALA A 12 0.60 10.53 5.71
C ALA A 12 0.62 10.72 7.23
N ASN A 13 -0.49 11.21 7.79
CA ASN A 13 -0.60 11.58 9.19
C ASN A 13 -1.62 10.72 9.93
N ASP A 14 -1.26 10.25 11.10
CA ASP A 14 -2.17 9.54 12.01
C ASP A 14 -3.18 10.52 12.63
N THR A 15 -4.47 10.27 12.41
CA THR A 15 -5.63 10.99 12.97
C THR A 15 -5.77 12.48 12.64
N VAL A 16 -4.92 13.00 11.77
CA VAL A 16 -5.04 14.35 11.21
C VAL A 16 -4.93 14.30 9.68
N GLN A 17 -5.24 15.39 8.99
CA GLN A 17 -5.17 15.46 7.53
C GLN A 17 -3.79 15.07 6.98
N ASN A 18 -3.75 14.37 5.86
CA ASN A 18 -2.53 14.20 5.11
C ASN A 18 -2.11 15.52 4.46
N LEU A 19 -0.81 15.72 4.28
CA LEU A 19 -0.26 16.95 3.72
C LEU A 19 0.46 16.65 2.40
N LEU A 20 0.20 17.45 1.38
CA LEU A 20 0.93 17.40 0.11
C LEU A 20 1.60 18.76 -0.11
N PHE A 21 2.93 18.74 -0.15
CA PHE A 21 3.75 19.94 -0.36
C PHE A 21 4.23 20.00 -1.80
N HIS A 22 3.67 20.91 -2.57
CA HIS A 22 4.08 21.22 -3.92
C HIS A 22 5.34 22.09 -3.91
N ASN A 23 6.38 21.66 -4.59
CA ASN A 23 7.65 22.36 -4.73
C ASN A 23 7.58 23.42 -5.84
N GLN A 24 7.48 24.66 -5.47
CA GLN A 24 7.40 25.80 -6.41
C GLN A 24 8.78 26.24 -6.95
N GLY A 25 9.86 25.59 -6.56
CA GLY A 25 11.22 26.01 -6.85
C GLY A 25 11.80 26.94 -5.78
N ASP A 26 13.09 27.24 -5.90
CA ASP A 26 13.83 28.15 -5.01
C ASP A 26 13.72 27.82 -3.50
N GLY A 27 13.43 26.54 -3.16
CA GLY A 27 13.25 26.07 -1.78
C GLY A 27 11.87 26.41 -1.18
N VAL A 28 10.92 26.84 -1.99
CA VAL A 28 9.56 27.19 -1.55
C VAL A 28 8.62 26.01 -1.79
N PHE A 29 7.89 25.62 -0.74
CA PHE A 29 6.85 24.61 -0.78
C PHE A 29 5.50 25.21 -0.38
N SER A 30 4.44 24.84 -1.09
CA SER A 30 3.06 25.18 -0.73
C SER A 30 2.29 23.93 -0.36
N GLU A 31 1.60 23.94 0.79
CA GLU A 31 0.72 22.86 1.19
C GLU A 31 -0.57 22.90 0.35
N VAL A 32 -0.88 21.83 -0.37
CA VAL A 32 -2.00 21.72 -1.32
C VAL A 32 -2.86 20.49 -1.09
N GLY A 33 -2.63 19.70 -0.07
CA GLY A 33 -3.25 18.38 0.15
C GLY A 33 -4.78 18.39 0.13
N ALA A 34 -5.40 19.41 0.73
CA ALA A 34 -6.85 19.56 0.72
C ALA A 34 -7.40 19.88 -0.69
N ILE A 35 -6.73 20.75 -1.43
CA ILE A 35 -7.12 21.11 -2.80
C ILE A 35 -6.82 19.96 -3.76
N ALA A 36 -5.71 19.26 -3.54
CA ALA A 36 -5.31 18.08 -4.33
C ALA A 36 -6.20 16.84 -4.08
N GLY A 37 -6.99 16.81 -3.01
CA GLY A 37 -7.91 15.72 -2.71
C GLY A 37 -7.29 14.56 -1.92
N VAL A 38 -6.07 14.71 -1.34
CA VAL A 38 -5.39 13.65 -0.58
C VAL A 38 -5.49 13.82 0.94
N ALA A 39 -5.98 14.97 1.42
CA ALA A 39 -5.98 15.31 2.84
C ALA A 39 -6.93 14.46 3.68
N PHE A 40 -8.05 14.02 3.09
CA PHE A 40 -9.16 13.37 3.78
C PHE A 40 -9.71 12.21 2.96
N ASP A 41 -10.48 11.34 3.62
CA ASP A 41 -11.26 10.32 2.94
C ASP A 41 -12.44 10.94 2.16
N PRO A 42 -13.17 10.16 1.33
CA PRO A 42 -14.33 10.67 0.57
C PRO A 42 -15.47 11.21 1.44
N SER A 43 -15.48 10.92 2.75
CA SER A 43 -16.46 11.45 3.71
C SER A 43 -15.96 12.70 4.45
N GLY A 44 -14.73 13.15 4.15
CA GLY A 44 -14.12 14.32 4.79
C GLY A 44 -13.46 14.03 6.14
N ASN A 45 -13.18 12.77 6.48
CA ASN A 45 -12.52 12.40 7.72
C ASN A 45 -11.01 12.23 7.50
N ALA A 46 -10.22 12.63 8.51
CA ALA A 46 -8.84 12.18 8.63
C ALA A 46 -8.82 10.72 9.06
N ARG A 47 -7.90 9.93 8.49
CA ARG A 47 -7.68 8.51 8.85
C ARG A 47 -6.46 8.35 9.73
N GLY A 48 -6.35 7.20 10.40
CA GLY A 48 -5.14 6.79 11.12
C GLY A 48 -4.10 6.24 10.15
N ALA A 49 -3.44 7.13 9.41
CA ALA A 49 -2.47 6.73 8.40
C ALA A 49 -1.15 6.27 9.01
N MET A 50 -0.57 5.20 8.45
CA MET A 50 0.67 4.58 8.92
C MET A 50 1.74 4.57 7.82
N GLY A 51 1.74 3.56 6.96
CA GLY A 51 2.68 3.45 5.84
C GLY A 51 2.17 4.14 4.58
N ILE A 52 3.10 4.55 3.74
CA ILE A 52 2.80 5.20 2.46
C ILE A 52 3.80 4.79 1.40
N ASP A 53 3.31 4.57 0.19
CA ASP A 53 4.15 4.45 -1.01
C ASP A 53 3.45 5.07 -2.22
N THR A 54 4.26 5.41 -3.24
CA THR A 54 3.76 6.07 -4.46
C THR A 54 4.38 5.45 -5.69
N ALA A 55 3.55 5.16 -6.70
CA ALA A 55 4.03 4.59 -7.95
C ALA A 55 3.14 4.93 -9.14
N ARG A 56 3.68 4.76 -10.35
CA ARG A 56 2.92 4.63 -11.58
C ARG A 56 2.57 3.16 -11.75
N PHE A 57 1.41 2.74 -11.28
CA PHE A 57 1.00 1.33 -11.24
C PHE A 57 0.10 0.90 -12.39
N ARG A 58 -0.29 1.84 -13.25
CA ARG A 58 -1.09 1.65 -14.47
C ARG A 58 -0.25 1.89 -15.71
N ASP A 59 -0.72 1.38 -16.85
CA ASP A 59 -0.12 1.61 -18.18
C ASP A 59 -0.28 3.06 -18.69
N ASN A 60 -0.87 3.93 -17.90
CA ASN A 60 -0.98 5.36 -18.14
C ASN A 60 -0.07 6.13 -17.17
N ASP A 61 -0.01 7.46 -17.32
CA ASP A 61 0.84 8.31 -16.50
C ASP A 61 0.26 8.58 -15.08
N SER A 62 -0.84 7.93 -14.69
CA SER A 62 -1.45 8.14 -13.38
C SER A 62 -0.54 7.68 -12.25
N ILE A 63 -0.41 8.53 -11.24
CA ILE A 63 0.32 8.24 -10.00
C ILE A 63 -0.67 7.72 -8.97
N GLY A 64 -0.36 6.57 -8.37
CA GLY A 64 -1.08 6.03 -7.22
C GLY A 64 -0.35 6.31 -5.92
N ILE A 65 -1.05 6.81 -4.92
CA ILE A 65 -0.57 6.99 -3.56
C ILE A 65 -1.32 6.00 -2.69
N ALA A 66 -0.66 4.93 -2.26
CA ALA A 66 -1.23 3.95 -1.34
C ALA A 66 -0.90 4.33 0.10
N ILE A 67 -1.91 4.37 0.97
CA ILE A 67 -1.72 4.68 2.39
C ILE A 67 -2.39 3.59 3.22
N GLY A 68 -1.57 2.82 3.98
CA GLY A 68 -2.04 1.89 4.99
C GLY A 68 -2.66 2.64 6.16
N ASN A 69 -3.84 2.23 6.61
CA ASN A 69 -4.59 2.90 7.66
C ASN A 69 -4.86 1.98 8.86
N PHE A 70 -5.40 2.57 9.91
CA PHE A 70 -5.83 1.87 11.12
C PHE A 70 -6.99 0.90 10.81
N ALA A 71 -7.13 -0.14 11.64
CA ALA A 71 -8.20 -1.12 11.53
C ALA A 71 -9.59 -0.46 11.51
N ASN A 72 -10.51 -1.02 10.71
CA ASN A 72 -11.82 -0.48 10.31
C ASN A 72 -11.77 0.71 9.33
N GLU A 73 -10.59 1.19 8.99
CA GLU A 73 -10.35 2.15 7.93
C GLU A 73 -9.68 1.39 6.75
N MET A 74 -10.17 1.59 5.55
CA MET A 74 -9.59 0.94 4.37
C MET A 74 -8.21 1.54 4.06
N THR A 75 -7.28 0.75 3.52
CA THR A 75 -6.12 1.30 2.82
C THR A 75 -6.61 2.27 1.76
N ALA A 76 -6.11 3.51 1.77
CA ALA A 76 -6.45 4.50 0.75
C ALA A 76 -5.63 4.27 -0.52
N LEU A 77 -6.22 4.58 -1.65
CA LEU A 77 -5.54 4.61 -2.94
C LEU A 77 -5.94 5.89 -3.68
N TYR A 78 -5.18 6.94 -3.46
CA TYR A 78 -5.39 8.19 -4.18
C TYR A 78 -4.72 8.10 -5.55
N VAL A 79 -5.51 8.25 -6.61
CA VAL A 79 -5.04 8.17 -7.99
C VAL A 79 -5.12 9.53 -8.65
N SER A 80 -4.05 9.95 -9.33
CA SER A 80 -4.02 11.24 -10.04
C SER A 80 -4.92 11.21 -11.27
N HIS A 81 -5.60 12.33 -11.50
CA HIS A 81 -6.44 12.57 -12.67
C HIS A 81 -6.00 13.83 -13.40
N GLY A 82 -5.54 13.67 -14.66
CA GLY A 82 -5.03 14.79 -15.47
C GLY A 82 -3.72 15.37 -14.92
N ASP A 83 -3.34 16.54 -15.45
CA ASP A 83 -2.01 17.13 -15.27
C ASP A 83 -1.92 18.09 -14.05
N GLN A 84 -2.89 18.09 -13.14
CA GLN A 84 -3.04 19.16 -12.13
C GLN A 84 -3.02 18.68 -10.69
N MET A 85 -2.19 17.73 -10.30
CA MET A 85 -2.11 17.26 -8.90
C MET A 85 -3.51 17.07 -8.26
N GLN A 86 -4.47 16.52 -9.01
CA GLN A 86 -5.81 16.21 -8.54
C GLN A 86 -5.91 14.71 -8.33
N PHE A 87 -6.30 14.30 -7.15
CA PHE A 87 -6.38 12.90 -6.75
C PHE A 87 -7.78 12.52 -6.29
N MET A 88 -8.16 11.28 -6.57
CA MET A 88 -9.39 10.67 -6.06
C MET A 88 -9.07 9.37 -5.34
N ASP A 89 -9.73 9.09 -4.21
CA ASP A 89 -9.58 7.80 -3.52
C ASP A 89 -10.36 6.73 -4.30
N GLU A 90 -9.62 5.88 -4.99
CA GLU A 90 -10.14 4.77 -5.80
C GLU A 90 -10.05 3.41 -5.08
N ALA A 91 -9.74 3.38 -3.80
CA ALA A 91 -9.56 2.12 -3.07
C ALA A 91 -10.74 1.16 -3.18
N ILE A 92 -11.97 1.66 -3.21
CA ILE A 92 -13.17 0.83 -3.35
C ILE A 92 -13.33 0.30 -4.78
N SER A 93 -13.21 1.15 -5.78
CA SER A 93 -13.41 0.79 -7.19
C SER A 93 -12.33 -0.14 -7.72
N THR A 94 -11.12 -0.02 -7.21
CA THR A 94 -10.00 -0.90 -7.57
C THR A 94 -9.99 -2.24 -6.84
N GLY A 95 -10.85 -2.44 -5.82
CA GLY A 95 -10.93 -3.68 -5.06
C GLY A 95 -9.97 -3.76 -3.87
N LEU A 96 -9.09 -2.78 -3.67
CA LEU A 96 -8.13 -2.75 -2.56
C LEU A 96 -8.82 -2.51 -1.22
N GLY A 97 -9.64 -1.47 -1.12
CA GLY A 97 -10.20 -0.99 0.13
C GLY A 97 -11.05 -2.01 0.90
N PRO A 98 -12.06 -2.66 0.28
CA PRO A 98 -12.89 -3.62 0.99
C PRO A 98 -12.12 -4.78 1.62
N ASN A 99 -11.03 -5.21 0.98
CA ASN A 99 -10.21 -6.34 1.41
C ASN A 99 -9.21 -5.98 2.52
N THR A 100 -8.90 -4.69 2.72
CA THR A 100 -7.95 -4.22 3.74
C THR A 100 -8.64 -3.68 5.00
N ARG A 101 -9.95 -3.55 5.00
CA ARG A 101 -10.70 -2.82 6.03
C ARG A 101 -10.50 -3.33 7.45
N LEU A 102 -10.33 -4.63 7.65
CA LEU A 102 -10.21 -5.22 8.99
C LEU A 102 -8.77 -5.23 9.50
N GLU A 103 -7.80 -4.99 8.62
CA GLU A 103 -6.39 -5.04 8.96
C GLU A 103 -5.88 -3.64 9.35
N LEU A 104 -4.88 -3.60 10.23
CA LEU A 104 -4.11 -2.42 10.55
C LEU A 104 -2.79 -2.51 9.77
N THR A 105 -2.63 -1.67 8.75
CA THR A 105 -1.53 -1.75 7.80
C THR A 105 -0.43 -0.75 8.12
N PHE A 106 0.77 -1.24 8.47
CA PHE A 106 1.95 -0.41 8.73
C PHE A 106 2.88 -0.29 7.54
N GLY A 107 3.34 -1.43 7.00
CA GLY A 107 4.20 -1.42 5.81
C GLY A 107 3.34 -1.56 4.56
N VAL A 108 3.48 -0.66 3.61
CA VAL A 108 2.83 -0.74 2.30
C VAL A 108 3.83 -0.32 1.24
N PHE A 109 3.87 -1.06 0.13
CA PHE A 109 4.68 -0.69 -1.03
C PHE A 109 4.16 -1.34 -2.30
N TYR A 110 4.52 -0.72 -3.43
CA TYR A 110 4.33 -1.26 -4.76
C TYR A 110 5.57 -2.04 -5.21
N PHE A 111 5.37 -3.17 -5.87
CA PHE A 111 6.42 -3.95 -6.51
C PHE A 111 5.79 -4.90 -7.54
N ASP A 112 6.57 -5.36 -8.48
CA ASP A 112 6.14 -6.31 -9.51
C ASP A 112 6.55 -7.72 -9.06
N PHE A 113 5.64 -8.45 -8.36
CA PHE A 113 6.01 -9.73 -7.76
C PHE A 113 6.02 -10.88 -8.76
N ASP A 114 5.24 -10.79 -9.84
CA ASP A 114 5.14 -11.82 -10.88
C ASP A 114 5.86 -11.45 -12.19
N LEU A 115 6.54 -10.29 -12.19
CA LEU A 115 7.34 -9.75 -13.29
C LEU A 115 6.54 -9.59 -14.59
N ASP A 116 5.28 -9.23 -14.49
CA ASP A 116 4.40 -8.98 -15.63
C ASP A 116 4.47 -7.52 -16.15
N GLY A 117 5.24 -6.66 -15.46
CA GLY A 117 5.45 -5.25 -15.77
C GLY A 117 4.43 -4.31 -15.14
N ARG A 118 3.44 -4.81 -14.39
CA ARG A 118 2.53 -4.01 -13.57
C ARG A 118 2.95 -4.07 -12.11
N LEU A 119 2.74 -2.97 -11.40
CA LEU A 119 3.08 -2.92 -9.99
C LEU A 119 1.91 -3.43 -9.15
N ASP A 120 2.18 -4.47 -8.40
CA ASP A 120 1.33 -5.05 -7.37
C ASP A 120 1.45 -4.30 -6.06
N LEU A 121 0.62 -4.65 -5.06
CA LEU A 121 0.68 -4.00 -3.76
C LEU A 121 0.85 -5.03 -2.64
N PHE A 122 1.80 -4.76 -1.75
CA PHE A 122 2.02 -5.51 -0.54
C PHE A 122 1.63 -4.71 0.70
N ALA A 123 1.06 -5.38 1.72
CA ALA A 123 0.67 -4.81 3.00
C ALA A 123 1.14 -5.68 4.16
N ALA A 124 1.97 -5.11 5.05
CA ALA A 124 2.36 -5.72 6.31
C ALA A 124 1.44 -5.26 7.43
N ASN A 125 0.67 -6.18 7.99
CA ASN A 125 -0.41 -5.92 8.92
C ASN A 125 -0.07 -6.37 10.34
N GLY A 126 -0.67 -5.72 11.34
CA GLY A 126 -0.55 -6.08 12.74
C GLY A 126 -1.14 -5.03 13.67
N HIS A 127 -2.03 -5.43 14.58
CA HIS A 127 -2.70 -4.49 15.47
C HIS A 127 -1.76 -3.98 16.58
N LEU A 128 -2.14 -2.87 17.24
CA LEU A 128 -1.41 -2.29 18.37
C LEU A 128 -1.74 -2.95 19.71
N GLU A 129 -3.00 -3.40 19.87
CA GLU A 129 -3.53 -3.93 21.12
C GLU A 129 -3.57 -5.45 21.11
N GLU A 130 -2.88 -6.08 22.06
CA GLU A 130 -2.83 -7.55 22.17
C GLU A 130 -4.21 -8.17 22.43
N ASP A 131 -5.03 -7.50 23.23
CA ASP A 131 -6.37 -7.96 23.65
C ASP A 131 -7.50 -7.41 22.77
N ILE A 132 -7.21 -6.87 21.59
CA ILE A 132 -8.20 -6.24 20.72
C ILE A 132 -9.42 -7.13 20.44
N ASN A 133 -9.22 -8.44 20.32
CA ASN A 133 -10.28 -9.40 20.05
C ASN A 133 -11.31 -9.53 21.19
N ARG A 134 -11.00 -9.04 22.41
CA ARG A 134 -11.96 -8.95 23.52
C ARG A 134 -12.94 -7.81 23.35
N VAL A 135 -12.52 -6.76 22.64
CA VAL A 135 -13.35 -5.55 22.40
C VAL A 135 -13.99 -5.63 21.01
N GLN A 136 -13.22 -6.09 20.02
CA GLN A 136 -13.65 -6.26 18.63
C GLN A 136 -13.32 -7.69 18.17
N PRO A 137 -14.25 -8.64 18.24
CA PRO A 137 -13.99 -10.06 17.95
C PRO A 137 -13.48 -10.34 16.54
N SER A 138 -13.72 -9.44 15.58
CA SER A 138 -13.21 -9.54 14.21
C SER A 138 -11.77 -9.05 14.04
N GLN A 139 -11.17 -8.46 15.06
CA GLN A 139 -9.82 -7.94 15.05
C GLN A 139 -8.86 -8.88 15.78
N HIS A 140 -7.63 -8.98 15.30
CA HIS A 140 -6.58 -9.80 15.91
C HIS A 140 -5.29 -8.99 16.06
N TYR A 141 -4.52 -9.27 17.10
CA TYR A 141 -3.23 -8.63 17.34
C TYR A 141 -2.22 -8.97 16.24
N ALA A 142 -2.02 -10.29 16.02
CA ALA A 142 -1.26 -10.78 14.88
C ALA A 142 -2.20 -10.92 13.68
N GLN A 143 -1.84 -10.28 12.58
CA GLN A 143 -2.62 -10.25 11.35
C GLN A 143 -1.81 -10.80 10.18
N PRO A 144 -2.41 -11.45 9.19
CA PRO A 144 -1.68 -11.92 8.03
C PRO A 144 -1.24 -10.72 7.17
N PRO A 145 -0.05 -10.75 6.59
CA PRO A 145 0.27 -9.86 5.47
C PRO A 145 -0.72 -10.09 4.33
N GLN A 146 -0.89 -9.08 3.50
CA GLN A 146 -1.72 -9.17 2.30
C GLN A 146 -0.90 -8.80 1.08
N MET A 147 -1.20 -9.44 -0.03
CA MET A 147 -0.66 -9.12 -1.34
C MET A 147 -1.81 -9.02 -2.33
N PHE A 148 -1.77 -8.02 -3.20
CA PHE A 148 -2.81 -7.73 -4.18
C PHE A 148 -2.17 -7.70 -5.56
N TRP A 149 -2.58 -8.63 -6.41
CA TRP A 149 -2.18 -8.69 -7.79
C TRP A 149 -2.89 -7.60 -8.60
N ASN A 150 -2.11 -6.81 -9.32
CA ASN A 150 -2.61 -5.82 -10.28
C ASN A 150 -2.90 -6.51 -11.63
N CYS A 151 -4.10 -6.96 -11.79
CA CYS A 151 -4.53 -7.63 -13.02
C CYS A 151 -4.93 -6.66 -14.16
N GLY A 152 -4.75 -5.36 -13.97
CA GLY A 152 -5.22 -4.34 -14.92
C GLY A 152 -6.73 -4.45 -15.15
N SER A 153 -7.12 -4.67 -16.40
CA SER A 153 -8.53 -4.80 -16.79
C SER A 153 -8.99 -6.26 -16.98
N ALA A 154 -8.22 -7.24 -16.51
CA ALA A 154 -8.53 -8.65 -16.72
C ALA A 154 -9.67 -9.18 -15.82
N HIS A 155 -9.96 -8.50 -14.72
CA HIS A 155 -11.03 -8.83 -13.78
C HIS A 155 -11.93 -7.63 -13.50
N ASP A 156 -12.97 -7.84 -12.67
CA ASP A 156 -13.94 -6.79 -12.29
C ASP A 156 -13.30 -5.66 -11.47
N THR A 157 -12.20 -5.95 -10.79
CA THR A 157 -11.40 -4.99 -10.01
C THR A 157 -9.93 -5.10 -10.41
N GLU A 158 -9.20 -4.00 -10.36
CA GLU A 158 -7.81 -3.90 -10.76
C GLU A 158 -6.86 -4.65 -9.80
N PHE A 159 -7.12 -4.54 -8.49
CA PHE A 159 -6.38 -5.27 -7.46
C PHE A 159 -7.18 -6.48 -6.98
N VAL A 160 -6.62 -7.67 -7.17
CA VAL A 160 -7.19 -8.95 -6.73
C VAL A 160 -6.35 -9.50 -5.59
N PRO A 161 -6.95 -9.81 -4.41
CA PRO A 161 -6.20 -10.43 -3.33
C PRO A 161 -5.58 -11.74 -3.77
N VAL A 162 -4.27 -11.89 -3.57
CA VAL A 162 -3.57 -13.16 -3.79
C VAL A 162 -4.06 -14.18 -2.76
N LYS A 163 -4.31 -15.40 -3.21
CA LYS A 163 -4.87 -16.49 -2.38
C LYS A 163 -3.82 -17.53 -2.07
N LEU A 164 -4.07 -18.29 -0.98
CA LEU A 164 -3.20 -19.37 -0.52
C LEU A 164 -2.88 -20.40 -1.62
N GLU A 165 -3.82 -20.67 -2.51
CA GLU A 165 -3.65 -21.60 -3.63
C GLU A 165 -2.63 -21.15 -4.68
N ASN A 166 -2.30 -19.83 -4.69
CA ASN A 166 -1.38 -19.22 -5.65
C ASN A 166 0.05 -19.08 -5.09
N VAL A 167 0.21 -19.11 -3.77
CA VAL A 167 1.48 -18.85 -3.08
C VAL A 167 1.64 -19.79 -1.87
N GLY A 168 2.81 -19.77 -1.25
CA GLY A 168 3.07 -20.59 -0.06
C GLY A 168 2.32 -20.12 1.19
N ASN A 169 2.24 -21.00 2.21
CA ASN A 169 1.57 -20.73 3.48
C ASN A 169 2.20 -19.57 4.27
N ASP A 170 3.47 -19.29 4.05
CA ASP A 170 4.24 -18.33 4.85
C ASP A 170 3.73 -16.90 4.68
N LEU A 171 3.21 -16.56 3.50
CA LEU A 171 2.57 -15.26 3.27
C LEU A 171 1.38 -15.04 4.23
N PHE A 172 0.58 -16.08 4.48
CA PHE A 172 -0.65 -15.95 5.26
C PHE A 172 -0.47 -16.22 6.76
N ALA A 173 0.74 -16.56 7.21
CA ALA A 173 0.98 -16.77 8.62
C ALA A 173 0.89 -15.44 9.38
N PRO A 174 0.00 -15.30 10.38
CA PRO A 174 -0.17 -14.04 11.09
C PRO A 174 1.11 -13.58 11.78
N MET A 175 1.32 -12.27 11.80
CA MET A 175 2.39 -11.62 12.54
C MET A 175 1.97 -10.23 12.99
N VAL A 176 2.73 -9.63 13.91
CA VAL A 176 2.52 -8.24 14.31
C VAL A 176 3.40 -7.36 13.42
N GLY A 177 3.06 -7.29 12.13
CA GLY A 177 3.85 -6.60 11.11
C GLY A 177 3.96 -5.09 11.40
N ARG A 178 5.13 -4.51 11.08
CA ARG A 178 5.39 -3.07 11.22
C ARG A 178 6.03 -2.46 9.99
N GLY A 179 7.06 -3.07 9.48
CA GLY A 179 7.73 -2.61 8.29
C GLY A 179 7.93 -3.74 7.30
N ALA A 180 8.07 -3.40 6.04
CA ALA A 180 8.43 -4.36 5.01
C ALA A 180 9.28 -3.68 3.93
N ALA A 181 10.07 -4.47 3.24
CA ALA A 181 10.89 -4.03 2.11
C ALA A 181 11.06 -5.21 1.14
N PHE A 182 11.40 -4.92 -0.10
CA PHE A 182 11.67 -5.94 -1.10
C PHE A 182 13.05 -5.75 -1.75
N ALA A 183 13.61 -6.84 -2.21
CA ALA A 183 14.82 -6.89 -3.03
C ALA A 183 14.97 -8.28 -3.63
N ASP A 184 15.70 -8.41 -4.73
CA ASP A 184 16.23 -9.69 -5.20
C ASP A 184 17.42 -10.07 -4.29
N ILE A 185 17.18 -10.94 -3.29
CA ILE A 185 18.15 -11.24 -2.22
C ILE A 185 19.10 -12.36 -2.64
N ASP A 186 18.63 -13.34 -3.41
CA ASP A 186 19.42 -14.48 -3.84
C ASP A 186 19.92 -14.38 -5.30
N ALA A 187 19.62 -13.27 -5.97
CA ALA A 187 20.06 -12.94 -7.33
C ALA A 187 19.53 -13.92 -8.40
N ASP A 188 18.28 -14.37 -8.22
CA ASP A 188 17.61 -15.24 -9.19
C ASP A 188 16.69 -14.46 -10.15
N GLY A 189 16.51 -13.16 -9.92
CA GLY A 189 15.74 -12.23 -10.75
C GLY A 189 14.33 -11.97 -10.27
N ASP A 190 13.90 -12.61 -9.19
CA ASP A 190 12.59 -12.41 -8.55
C ASP A 190 12.72 -11.45 -7.37
N LEU A 191 11.64 -10.78 -6.99
CA LEU A 191 11.64 -9.87 -5.85
C LEU A 191 11.14 -10.56 -4.58
N ASP A 192 12.02 -10.68 -3.61
CA ASP A 192 11.73 -11.22 -2.27
C ASP A 192 11.22 -10.15 -1.33
N VAL A 193 10.47 -10.55 -0.31
CA VAL A 193 9.91 -9.61 0.69
C VAL A 193 10.42 -9.94 2.09
N LEU A 194 11.00 -8.94 2.75
CA LEU A 194 11.34 -8.98 4.17
C LEU A 194 10.30 -8.22 4.98
N ILE A 195 9.72 -8.89 6.00
CA ILE A 195 8.75 -8.27 6.91
C ILE A 195 9.35 -8.23 8.32
N LEU A 196 9.26 -7.06 8.95
CA LEU A 196 9.64 -6.84 10.34
C LEU A 196 8.39 -6.80 11.22
N GLY A 197 8.42 -7.50 12.35
CA GLY A 197 7.33 -7.55 13.31
C GLY A 197 7.74 -7.07 14.70
N SER A 198 6.77 -6.56 15.45
CA SER A 198 6.99 -6.16 16.85
C SER A 198 7.22 -7.38 17.73
N GLY A 199 8.37 -7.44 18.41
CA GLY A 199 8.71 -8.53 19.33
C GLY A 199 8.85 -9.91 18.68
N GLN A 200 9.03 -9.99 17.37
CA GLN A 200 9.11 -11.22 16.59
C GLN A 200 10.36 -11.22 15.69
N SER A 201 10.82 -12.40 15.31
CA SER A 201 11.87 -12.51 14.30
C SER A 201 11.40 -11.97 12.95
N PRO A 202 12.28 -11.35 12.17
CA PRO A 202 11.99 -11.00 10.80
C PRO A 202 11.55 -12.21 10.00
N ARG A 203 10.64 -12.01 9.04
CA ARG A 203 10.21 -13.05 8.09
C ARG A 203 10.70 -12.65 6.71
N LEU A 204 11.48 -13.53 6.09
CA LEU A 204 11.82 -13.45 4.69
C LEU A 204 10.86 -14.35 3.90
N LEU A 205 10.16 -13.76 2.95
CA LEU A 205 9.36 -14.46 1.96
C LEU A 205 10.17 -14.49 0.68
N ARG A 206 10.70 -15.66 0.34
CA ARG A 206 11.40 -15.84 -0.91
C ARG A 206 10.37 -16.08 -2.02
N ASN A 207 10.53 -15.36 -3.11
CA ASN A 207 9.78 -15.59 -4.33
C ASN A 207 10.53 -16.64 -5.17
N ASP A 208 9.88 -17.70 -5.56
CA ASP A 208 10.44 -18.78 -6.38
C ASP A 208 9.56 -18.99 -7.61
N GLN A 209 9.18 -17.91 -8.29
CA GLN A 209 8.29 -18.03 -9.43
C GLN A 209 8.99 -18.76 -10.59
N GLN A 210 8.20 -19.50 -11.37
CA GLN A 210 8.69 -20.30 -12.49
C GLN A 210 8.07 -19.87 -13.82
N LEU A 211 7.69 -18.60 -13.92
CA LEU A 211 6.95 -18.10 -15.09
C LEU A 211 7.85 -17.72 -16.29
N GLY A 212 9.17 -17.82 -16.13
CA GLY A 212 10.12 -17.53 -17.20
C GLY A 212 10.28 -16.03 -17.51
N HIS A 213 9.75 -15.18 -16.66
CA HIS A 213 9.98 -13.74 -16.63
C HIS A 213 11.11 -13.47 -15.63
N HIS A 214 12.21 -12.89 -16.06
CA HIS A 214 13.35 -12.52 -15.20
C HIS A 214 13.93 -11.23 -15.74
N TRP A 215 14.48 -10.42 -14.85
CA TRP A 215 15.19 -9.17 -15.20
C TRP A 215 16.53 -9.42 -15.87
#